data_2e326d1d1a039c9cd7bc3fa2b6e4699e
#
_entry.id   2e326d1d1a039c9cd7bc3fa2b6e4699e
#
_cell.length_a   1.000
_cell.length_b   1.000
_cell.length_c   1.000
_cell.angle_alpha   90.00
_cell.angle_beta   90.00
_cell.angle_gamma   90.00
#
_symmetry.space_group_name_H-M   'P 1'
#
loop_
_entity.id
_entity.type
_entity.pdbx_description
1 polymer ?
#
loop_
_entity_poly.entity_id
_entity_poly.type
_entity_poly.pdbx_seq_one_letter_code
_entity_poly.pdbx_strand_id
1 'polypeptide(L)'
;MNAAAAFALAVAAASFVVFLPALSGGFLSWDDAMWVFDNPHFRGLDWGHLRWMVSSRWFGMYMPLSWLSYAVDHALWGMDPFGYHLTNILIHCANAVAVFLLARRLLGPGTDGRSGLPAAAFSGLL
;
A
#
# COMPACT_ATOMS: atom_id res chain seq x y z
N MET A 1 -12.11 -1.96 -23.63
CA MET A 1 -11.54 -2.45 -22.35
C MET A 1 -11.92 -3.92 -22.23
N ASN A 2 -10.96 -4.83 -22.02
CA ASN A 2 -11.30 -6.24 -21.83
C ASN A 2 -11.90 -6.49 -20.43
N ALA A 3 -12.63 -7.59 -20.25
CA ALA A 3 -13.29 -7.88 -18.99
C ALA A 3 -12.34 -7.92 -17.77
N ALA A 4 -11.11 -8.43 -17.96
CA ALA A 4 -10.12 -8.49 -16.88
C ALA A 4 -9.67 -7.11 -16.42
N ALA A 5 -9.49 -6.15 -17.34
CA ALA A 5 -9.16 -4.78 -16.99
C ALA A 5 -10.33 -4.09 -16.25
N ALA A 6 -11.57 -4.39 -16.64
CA ALA A 6 -12.74 -3.86 -15.94
C ALA A 6 -12.81 -4.40 -14.49
N PHE A 7 -12.57 -5.69 -14.28
CA PHE A 7 -12.52 -6.28 -12.93
C PHE A 7 -11.35 -5.73 -12.10
N ALA A 8 -10.17 -5.56 -12.67
CA ALA A 8 -9.03 -4.97 -11.98
C ALA A 8 -9.32 -3.54 -11.51
N LEU A 9 -9.93 -2.72 -12.37
CA LEU A 9 -10.36 -1.37 -12.01
C LEU A 9 -11.44 -1.37 -10.93
N ALA A 10 -12.41 -2.31 -11.00
CA ALA A 10 -13.45 -2.43 -9.99
C ALA A 10 -12.86 -2.83 -8.62
N VAL A 11 -11.89 -3.75 -8.58
CA VAL A 11 -11.17 -4.14 -7.36
C VAL A 11 -10.42 -2.94 -6.78
N ALA A 12 -9.66 -2.21 -7.59
CA ALA A 12 -8.94 -1.03 -7.15
C ALA A 12 -9.89 0.05 -6.60
N ALA A 13 -10.98 0.34 -7.33
CA ALA A 13 -11.96 1.34 -6.94
C ALA A 13 -12.69 0.95 -5.64
N ALA A 14 -13.09 -0.31 -5.50
CA ALA A 14 -13.74 -0.80 -4.28
C ALA A 14 -12.81 -0.69 -3.08
N SER A 15 -11.54 -1.13 -3.22
CA SER A 15 -10.52 -0.98 -2.17
C SER A 15 -10.34 0.49 -1.79
N PHE A 16 -10.20 1.38 -2.76
CA PHE A 16 -10.03 2.80 -2.52
C PHE A 16 -11.22 3.40 -1.75
N VAL A 17 -12.44 3.11 -2.19
CA VAL A 17 -13.68 3.64 -1.58
C VAL A 17 -13.84 3.17 -0.13
N VAL A 18 -13.55 1.90 0.16
CA VAL A 18 -13.66 1.35 1.52
C VAL A 18 -12.71 2.06 2.48
N PHE A 19 -11.52 2.44 2.02
CA PHE A 19 -10.51 3.10 2.86
C PHE A 19 -10.54 4.63 2.81
N LEU A 20 -11.44 5.26 2.01
CA LEU A 20 -11.57 6.72 1.97
C LEU A 20 -11.65 7.40 3.35
N PRO A 21 -12.41 6.86 4.34
CA PRO A 21 -12.48 7.51 5.66
C PRO A 21 -11.13 7.66 6.36
N ALA A 22 -10.15 6.81 6.06
CA ALA A 22 -8.81 6.90 6.66
C ALA A 22 -8.07 8.18 6.26
N LEU A 23 -8.40 8.80 5.11
CA LEU A 23 -7.78 10.05 4.66
C LEU A 23 -8.02 11.24 5.60
N SER A 24 -9.09 11.19 6.38
CA SER A 24 -9.39 12.20 7.40
C SER A 24 -8.87 11.84 8.80
N GLY A 25 -8.21 10.68 8.93
CA GLY A 25 -7.60 10.22 10.18
C GLY A 25 -6.32 10.98 10.50
N GLY A 26 -6.02 11.11 11.79
CA GLY A 26 -4.73 11.58 12.28
C GLY A 26 -3.76 10.42 12.51
N PHE A 27 -2.52 10.76 12.84
CA PHE A 27 -1.61 9.78 13.42
C PHE A 27 -2.14 9.30 14.78
N LEU A 28 -1.96 8.01 15.06
CA LEU A 28 -2.40 7.41 16.31
C LEU A 28 -1.26 7.43 17.34
N SER A 29 -1.61 7.62 18.61
CA SER A 29 -0.63 7.65 19.70
C SER A 29 -0.08 6.28 20.09
N TRP A 30 -0.30 5.26 19.29
CA TRP A 30 0.22 3.91 19.49
C TRP A 30 1.60 3.76 18.83
N ASP A 31 1.63 3.16 17.66
CA ASP A 31 2.88 2.88 16.94
C ASP A 31 3.44 4.08 16.20
N ASP A 32 2.59 5.02 15.78
CA ASP A 32 3.00 6.20 15.01
C ASP A 32 3.94 7.11 15.81
N ALA A 33 3.79 7.16 17.15
CA ALA A 33 4.75 7.88 17.99
C ALA A 33 6.17 7.37 17.76
N MET A 34 6.37 6.06 17.84
CA MET A 34 7.66 5.39 17.70
C MET A 34 8.20 5.41 16.27
N TRP A 35 7.33 5.15 15.29
CA TRP A 35 7.75 4.94 13.91
C TRP A 35 7.84 6.23 13.11
N VAL A 36 7.01 7.21 13.42
CA VAL A 36 6.89 8.46 12.65
C VAL A 36 7.46 9.65 13.42
N PHE A 37 7.02 9.87 14.67
CA PHE A 37 7.44 11.07 15.41
C PHE A 37 8.85 10.97 15.99
N ASP A 38 9.21 9.84 16.58
CA ASP A 38 10.51 9.64 17.24
C ASP A 38 11.63 9.27 16.28
N ASN A 39 11.31 8.96 15.01
CA ASN A 39 12.29 8.60 14.00
C ASN A 39 12.58 9.76 13.04
N PRO A 40 13.65 10.53 13.27
CA PRO A 40 14.03 11.60 12.34
C PRO A 40 14.75 11.09 11.09
N HIS A 41 15.22 9.83 11.08
CA HIS A 41 16.13 9.31 10.07
C HIS A 41 15.50 9.05 8.70
N PHE A 42 14.17 8.99 8.60
CA PHE A 42 13.51 8.92 7.30
C PHE A 42 13.18 10.31 6.71
N ARG A 43 13.37 11.41 7.46
CA ARG A 43 12.92 12.75 7.06
C ARG A 43 13.85 13.43 6.05
N GLY A 44 14.44 12.66 5.16
CA GLY A 44 15.29 13.14 4.08
C GLY A 44 15.58 12.07 3.05
N LEU A 45 16.03 12.50 1.86
CA LEU A 45 16.36 11.64 0.72
C LEU A 45 17.82 11.81 0.28
N ASP A 46 18.65 12.51 1.09
CA ASP A 46 20.08 12.57 0.85
C ASP A 46 20.79 11.24 1.15
N TRP A 47 22.04 11.15 0.75
CA TRP A 47 22.80 9.91 0.88
C TRP A 47 22.91 9.38 2.31
N GLY A 48 22.97 10.27 3.30
CA GLY A 48 23.01 9.89 4.72
C GLY A 48 21.76 9.17 5.15
N HIS A 49 20.58 9.73 4.83
CA HIS A 49 19.28 9.13 5.11
C HIS A 49 19.09 7.80 4.37
N LEU A 50 19.37 7.76 3.06
CA LEU A 50 19.23 6.53 2.26
C LEU A 50 20.15 5.41 2.80
N ARG A 51 21.41 5.73 3.13
CA ARG A 51 22.32 4.77 3.73
C ARG A 51 21.78 4.24 5.06
N TRP A 52 21.27 5.11 5.92
CA TRP A 52 20.67 4.70 7.18
C TRP A 52 19.52 3.72 6.97
N MET A 53 18.59 4.01 6.06
CA MET A 53 17.43 3.15 5.74
C MET A 53 17.84 1.73 5.37
N VAL A 54 18.91 1.55 4.60
CA VAL A 54 19.34 0.22 4.12
C VAL A 54 20.32 -0.49 5.05
N SER A 55 20.89 0.20 6.04
CA SER A 55 21.93 -0.38 6.91
C SER A 55 21.55 -0.44 8.38
N SER A 56 20.47 0.22 8.79
CA SER A 56 20.13 0.38 10.20
C SER A 56 18.86 -0.40 10.57
N ARG A 57 18.69 -0.55 11.88
CA ARG A 57 17.46 -1.07 12.49
C ARG A 57 16.91 -0.04 13.46
N TRP A 58 15.60 0.10 13.49
CA TRP A 58 14.89 0.97 14.41
C TRP A 58 13.99 0.11 15.29
N PHE A 59 14.13 0.21 16.60
CA PHE A 59 13.46 -0.69 17.56
C PHE A 59 13.58 -2.18 17.21
N GLY A 60 14.76 -2.59 16.70
CA GLY A 60 15.04 -3.97 16.29
C GLY A 60 14.49 -4.39 14.93
N MET A 61 13.69 -3.57 14.27
CA MET A 61 13.07 -3.85 12.97
C MET A 61 13.94 -3.33 11.82
N TYR A 62 14.04 -4.11 10.75
CA TYR A 62 14.70 -3.74 9.49
C TYR A 62 13.64 -3.58 8.41
N MET A 63 13.33 -2.34 8.04
CA MET A 63 12.23 -2.01 7.13
C MET A 63 12.63 -0.94 6.09
N PRO A 64 13.62 -1.19 5.24
CA PRO A 64 14.17 -0.16 4.33
C PRO A 64 13.14 0.40 3.36
N LEU A 65 12.23 -0.43 2.84
CA LEU A 65 11.19 0.03 1.92
C LEU A 65 10.14 0.89 2.60
N SER A 66 9.78 0.58 3.85
CA SER A 66 8.86 1.41 4.63
C SER A 66 9.49 2.76 4.96
N TRP A 67 10.79 2.77 5.34
CA TRP A 67 11.50 4.03 5.56
C TRP A 67 11.58 4.88 4.29
N LEU A 68 11.80 4.25 3.14
CA LEU A 68 11.81 4.97 1.86
C LEU A 68 10.43 5.53 1.52
N SER A 69 9.36 4.76 1.73
CA SER A 69 7.99 5.24 1.55
C SER A 69 7.71 6.46 2.44
N TYR A 70 8.04 6.37 3.74
CA TYR A 70 7.89 7.50 4.67
C TYR A 70 8.72 8.72 4.28
N ALA A 71 9.93 8.51 3.73
CA ALA A 71 10.76 9.61 3.26
C ALA A 71 10.14 10.33 2.06
N VAL A 72 9.54 9.59 1.14
CA VAL A 72 8.79 10.17 0.01
C VAL A 72 7.57 10.91 0.51
N ASP A 73 6.78 10.31 1.41
CA ASP A 73 5.62 10.96 2.02
C ASP A 73 6.01 12.24 2.74
N HIS A 74 7.09 12.21 3.53
CA HIS A 74 7.61 13.39 4.22
C HIS A 74 8.06 14.47 3.23
N ALA A 75 8.71 14.11 2.13
CA ALA A 75 9.16 15.07 1.12
C ALA A 75 8.00 15.76 0.40
N LEU A 76 6.86 15.08 0.23
CA LEU A 76 5.68 15.58 -0.47
C LEU A 76 4.71 16.33 0.46
N TRP A 77 4.52 15.82 1.67
CA TRP A 77 3.44 16.21 2.58
C TRP A 77 3.95 16.69 3.96
N GLY A 78 5.26 16.64 4.22
CA GLY A 78 5.81 16.91 5.54
C GLY A 78 5.29 15.89 6.57
N MET A 79 4.71 16.38 7.64
CA MET A 79 4.08 15.54 8.70
C MET A 79 2.55 15.57 8.63
N ASP A 80 1.98 15.80 7.45
CA ASP A 80 0.52 15.70 7.26
C ASP A 80 0.11 14.22 7.12
N PRO A 81 -0.72 13.68 8.06
CA PRO A 81 -1.16 12.28 8.04
C PRO A 81 -1.86 11.89 6.74
N PHE A 82 -2.56 12.84 6.10
CA PHE A 82 -3.26 12.61 4.83
C PHE A 82 -2.37 11.92 3.80
N GLY A 83 -1.13 12.41 3.62
CA GLY A 83 -0.20 11.87 2.63
C GLY A 83 0.18 10.42 2.91
N TYR A 84 0.51 10.11 4.15
CA TYR A 84 0.86 8.75 4.58
C TYR A 84 -0.31 7.77 4.42
N HIS A 85 -1.53 8.20 4.79
CA HIS A 85 -2.72 7.39 4.56
C HIS A 85 -3.01 7.19 3.07
N LEU A 86 -2.86 8.23 2.25
CA LEU A 86 -3.06 8.14 0.81
C LEU A 86 -2.08 7.14 0.17
N THR A 87 -0.80 7.22 0.49
CA THR A 87 0.22 6.27 0.00
C THR A 87 -0.13 4.84 0.40
N ASN A 88 -0.50 4.60 1.66
CA ASN A 88 -0.91 3.29 2.12
C ASN A 88 -2.13 2.74 1.37
N ILE A 89 -3.14 3.57 1.13
CA ILE A 89 -4.34 3.19 0.36
C ILE A 89 -3.95 2.83 -1.09
N LEU A 90 -3.09 3.62 -1.73
CA LEU A 90 -2.66 3.36 -3.10
C LEU A 90 -1.85 2.05 -3.21
N ILE A 91 -0.96 1.78 -2.26
CA ILE A 91 -0.22 0.51 -2.19
C ILE A 91 -1.20 -0.65 -1.96
N HIS A 92 -2.18 -0.48 -1.07
CA HIS A 92 -3.20 -1.51 -0.84
C HIS A 92 -4.03 -1.80 -2.10
N CYS A 93 -4.46 -0.77 -2.83
CA CYS A 93 -5.15 -0.94 -4.13
C CYS A 93 -4.28 -1.70 -5.14
N ALA A 94 -2.99 -1.37 -5.22
CA ALA A 94 -2.06 -2.08 -6.10
C ALA A 94 -1.90 -3.55 -5.70
N ASN A 95 -1.81 -3.85 -4.41
CA ASN A 95 -1.76 -5.21 -3.88
C ASN A 95 -3.05 -5.98 -4.18
N ALA A 96 -4.22 -5.37 -4.00
CA ALA A 96 -5.51 -5.98 -4.31
C ALA A 96 -5.60 -6.37 -5.80
N VAL A 97 -5.15 -5.48 -6.70
CA VAL A 97 -5.06 -5.79 -8.13
C VAL A 97 -4.04 -6.90 -8.42
N ALA A 98 -2.88 -6.91 -7.76
CA ALA A 98 -1.88 -7.96 -7.92
C ALA A 98 -2.42 -9.33 -7.49
N VAL A 99 -3.12 -9.40 -6.35
CA VAL A 99 -3.80 -10.63 -5.87
C VAL A 99 -4.87 -11.08 -6.86
N PHE A 100 -5.70 -10.16 -7.37
CA PHE A 100 -6.68 -10.47 -8.42
C PHE A 100 -6.02 -11.08 -9.65
N LEU A 101 -4.93 -10.48 -10.14
CA LEU A 101 -4.24 -10.97 -11.34
C LEU A 101 -3.58 -12.35 -11.11
N LEU A 102 -3.02 -12.57 -9.92
CA LEU A 102 -2.46 -13.86 -9.53
C LEU A 102 -3.54 -14.93 -9.42
N ALA A 103 -4.63 -14.64 -8.69
CA ALA A 103 -5.75 -15.56 -8.54
C ALA A 103 -6.37 -15.94 -9.89
N ARG A 104 -6.51 -14.97 -10.79
CA ARG A 104 -6.98 -15.21 -12.15
C ARG A 104 -6.07 -16.17 -12.94
N ARG A 105 -4.75 -16.04 -12.77
CA ARG A 105 -3.79 -16.96 -13.41
C ARG A 105 -3.88 -18.37 -12.83
N LEU A 106 -4.03 -18.49 -11.52
CA LEU A 106 -4.08 -19.79 -10.84
C LEU A 106 -5.40 -20.53 -11.05
N LEU A 107 -6.52 -19.80 -11.08
CA LEU A 107 -7.84 -20.39 -11.30
C LEU A 107 -8.08 -20.78 -12.76
N GLY A 108 -7.34 -20.21 -13.70
CA GLY A 108 -7.46 -20.47 -15.13
C GLY A 108 -8.82 -20.05 -15.72
N PRO A 109 -9.04 -20.28 -17.02
CA PRO A 109 -10.39 -20.25 -17.59
C PRO A 109 -11.15 -21.45 -17.02
N GLY A 110 -12.24 -21.17 -16.28
CA GLY A 110 -13.05 -22.20 -15.62
C GLY A 110 -13.46 -23.31 -16.61
N THR A 111 -13.45 -24.54 -16.15
CA THR A 111 -13.82 -25.75 -16.93
C THR A 111 -15.23 -25.70 -17.48
N ASP A 112 -16.09 -24.81 -16.97
CA ASP A 112 -17.50 -24.66 -17.33
C ASP A 112 -17.76 -23.45 -18.26
N GLY A 113 -16.75 -22.89 -18.90
CA GLY A 113 -16.89 -21.69 -19.73
C GLY A 113 -17.23 -20.42 -18.93
N ARG A 114 -17.37 -20.52 -17.62
CA ARG A 114 -17.52 -19.36 -16.72
C ARG A 114 -16.14 -18.82 -16.43
N SER A 115 -15.93 -17.54 -16.71
CA SER A 115 -14.67 -16.86 -16.38
C SER A 115 -14.45 -16.92 -14.86
N GLY A 116 -13.28 -17.36 -14.40
CA GLY A 116 -12.90 -17.28 -12.97
C GLY A 116 -12.73 -15.84 -12.46
N LEU A 117 -13.12 -14.84 -13.26
CA LEU A 117 -13.00 -13.41 -12.95
C LEU A 117 -13.70 -12.97 -11.66
N PRO A 118 -14.96 -13.38 -11.39
CA PRO A 118 -15.62 -12.99 -10.14
C PRO A 118 -14.93 -13.55 -8.90
N ALA A 119 -14.53 -14.83 -8.94
CA ALA A 119 -13.81 -15.46 -7.83
C ALA A 119 -12.44 -14.81 -7.60
N ALA A 120 -11.70 -14.53 -8.68
CA ALA A 120 -10.42 -13.83 -8.59
C ALA A 120 -10.59 -12.38 -8.08
N ALA A 121 -11.65 -11.68 -8.47
CA ALA A 121 -11.93 -10.35 -7.98
C ALA A 121 -12.26 -10.36 -6.47
N PHE A 122 -13.03 -11.32 -6.01
CA PHE A 122 -13.31 -11.51 -4.58
C PHE A 122 -12.02 -11.75 -3.77
N SER A 123 -11.11 -12.59 -4.29
CA SER A 123 -9.80 -12.83 -3.65
C SER A 123 -8.94 -11.57 -3.55
N GLY A 124 -9.10 -10.62 -4.46
CA GLY A 124 -8.36 -9.35 -4.43
C GLY A 124 -8.93 -8.33 -3.43
N LEU A 125 -10.13 -8.56 -2.90
CA LEU A 125 -10.79 -7.67 -1.93
C LEU A 125 -10.66 -8.15 -0.47
N LEU A 126 -10.18 -9.38 -0.26
CA LEU A 126 -9.90 -9.94 1.07
C LEU A 126 -8.50 -9.58 1.53
#